data_f07a67ccefd341dffb65ccdfedd7d504
#
_entry.id   f07a67ccefd341dffb65ccdfedd7d504
#
_cell.length_a   1.000
_cell.length_b   1.000
_cell.length_c   1.000
_cell.angle_alpha   90.00
_cell.angle_beta   90.00
_cell.angle_gamma   90.00
#
_symmetry.space_group_name_H-M   'P 1'
#
loop_
_entity.id
_entity.type
_entity.pdbx_description
1 polymer ?
#
loop_
_entity_poly.entity_id
_entity_poly.type
_entity_poly.pdbx_seq_one_letter_code
_entity_poly.pdbx_strand_id
1 'polypeptide(L)'
;MAEPRIVTVTGAAGNIGYALLFRIASGQLFGPDVPVKLNLLEIPQAVKAAEGTAMELDDCAFPTLAGVEIFDDVNRAFQGTNVAYLVGAMPRRKGMERADLLEANAGIFGPQGKA
;
A
#
# COMPACT_ATOMS: atom_id res chain seq x y z
N MET A 1 -22.54 -11.39 -5.40
CA MET A 1 -21.57 -10.40 -4.91
C MET A 1 -20.46 -10.21 -5.92
N ALA A 2 -20.06 -8.99 -6.17
CA ALA A 2 -18.93 -8.72 -7.03
C ALA A 2 -17.64 -9.24 -6.37
N GLU A 3 -16.69 -9.70 -7.20
CA GLU A 3 -15.37 -10.05 -6.70
C GLU A 3 -14.67 -8.82 -6.14
N PRO A 4 -13.91 -8.95 -5.03
CA PRO A 4 -13.16 -7.83 -4.48
C PRO A 4 -12.15 -7.27 -5.49
N ARG A 5 -12.06 -5.95 -5.53
CA ARG A 5 -10.98 -5.28 -6.24
C ARG A 5 -9.74 -5.29 -5.37
N ILE A 6 -8.62 -5.69 -5.94
CA ILE A 6 -7.36 -5.75 -5.19
C ILE A 6 -6.61 -4.43 -5.38
N VAL A 7 -6.36 -3.75 -4.27
CA VAL A 7 -5.61 -2.50 -4.25
C VAL A 7 -4.33 -2.73 -3.46
N THR A 8 -3.20 -2.51 -4.11
CA THR A 8 -1.89 -2.64 -3.47
C THR A 8 -1.33 -1.25 -3.16
N VAL A 9 -0.91 -1.07 -1.92
CA VAL A 9 -0.33 0.19 -1.45
C VAL A 9 1.08 -0.08 -0.95
N THR A 10 2.07 0.59 -1.52
CA THR A 10 3.45 0.51 -1.06
C THR A 10 3.71 1.58 0.00
N GLY A 11 4.63 1.30 0.93
CA GLY A 11 4.89 2.21 2.03
C GLY A 11 3.68 2.39 2.94
N ALA A 12 2.92 1.33 3.11
CA ALA A 12 1.61 1.37 3.78
C ALA A 12 1.68 1.79 5.25
N ALA A 13 2.82 1.59 5.90
CA ALA A 13 3.01 1.98 7.29
C ALA A 13 3.35 3.46 7.47
N GLY A 14 3.62 4.20 6.38
CA GLY A 14 3.90 5.63 6.45
C GLY A 14 2.63 6.47 6.63
N ASN A 15 2.83 7.75 6.94
CA ASN A 15 1.70 8.65 7.23
C ASN A 15 0.72 8.82 6.06
N ILE A 16 1.24 8.95 4.84
CA ILE A 16 0.40 9.09 3.65
C ILE A 16 -0.34 7.79 3.37
N GLY A 17 0.38 6.66 3.44
CA GLY A 17 -0.22 5.34 3.26
C GLY A 17 -1.33 5.09 4.28
N TYR A 18 -1.07 5.40 5.54
CA TYR A 18 -2.06 5.26 6.62
C TYR A 18 -3.36 6.00 6.29
N ALA A 19 -3.27 7.29 5.95
CA ALA A 19 -4.44 8.08 5.63
C ALA A 19 -5.19 7.57 4.41
N LEU A 20 -4.44 7.15 3.38
CA LEU A 20 -5.00 6.64 2.12
C LEU A 20 -5.76 5.33 2.32
N LEU A 21 -5.22 4.42 3.14
CA LEU A 21 -5.82 3.11 3.38
C LEU A 21 -7.23 3.21 3.94
N PHE A 22 -7.47 4.10 4.89
CA PHE A 22 -8.80 4.27 5.49
C PHE A 22 -9.81 4.81 4.47
N ARG A 23 -9.39 5.69 3.58
CA ARG A 23 -10.25 6.21 2.51
C ARG A 23 -10.60 5.13 1.51
N ILE A 24 -9.64 4.29 1.12
CA ILE A 24 -9.90 3.19 0.19
C ILE A 24 -10.82 2.16 0.84
N ALA A 25 -10.53 1.78 2.07
CA ALA A 25 -11.31 0.78 2.81
C ALA A 25 -12.75 1.22 3.03
N SER A 26 -12.99 2.52 3.18
CA SER A 26 -14.33 3.06 3.40
C SER A 26 -15.21 3.14 2.14
N GLY A 27 -14.66 2.76 0.98
CA GLY A 27 -15.42 2.72 -0.26
C GLY A 27 -15.32 3.97 -1.13
N GLN A 28 -14.40 4.88 -0.83
CA GLN A 28 -14.27 6.12 -1.60
C GLN A 28 -13.64 5.95 -2.99
N LEU A 29 -12.93 4.84 -3.21
CA LEU A 29 -12.26 4.61 -4.49
C LEU A 29 -13.20 4.03 -5.55
N PHE A 30 -13.95 2.99 -5.21
CA PHE A 30 -14.82 2.27 -6.15
C PHE A 30 -16.31 2.43 -5.81
N GLY A 31 -16.65 3.14 -4.77
CA GLY A 31 -18.02 3.27 -4.31
C GLY A 31 -18.41 2.27 -3.21
N PRO A 32 -19.58 2.46 -2.59
CA PRO A 32 -19.98 1.67 -1.43
C PRO A 32 -20.40 0.23 -1.75
N ASP A 33 -20.60 -0.09 -3.02
CA ASP A 33 -21.08 -1.41 -3.42
C ASP A 33 -19.99 -2.34 -3.92
N VAL A 34 -18.74 -1.87 -4.00
CA VAL A 34 -17.60 -2.66 -4.50
C VAL A 34 -16.69 -3.05 -3.35
N PRO A 35 -16.58 -4.35 -3.03
CA PRO A 35 -15.64 -4.78 -1.99
C PRO A 35 -14.19 -4.59 -2.43
N VAL A 36 -13.33 -4.29 -1.46
CA VAL A 36 -11.91 -4.01 -1.69
C VAL A 36 -11.08 -4.93 -0.82
N LYS A 37 -10.07 -5.57 -1.41
CA LYS A 37 -9.01 -6.25 -0.68
C LYS A 37 -7.76 -5.37 -0.74
N LEU A 38 -7.16 -5.09 0.42
CA LEU A 38 -5.94 -4.30 0.52
C LEU A 38 -4.72 -5.20 0.65
N ASN A 39 -3.77 -5.02 -0.25
CA ASN A 39 -2.44 -5.62 -0.14
C ASN A 39 -1.46 -4.54 0.27
N LEU A 40 -0.87 -4.69 1.45
CA LEU A 40 0.05 -3.72 2.02
C LEU A 40 1.49 -4.20 1.78
N LEU A 41 2.24 -3.47 0.96
CA LEU A 41 3.64 -3.78 0.69
C LEU A 41 4.53 -2.88 1.53
N GLU A 42 5.40 -3.49 2.33
CA GLU A 42 6.37 -2.77 3.14
C GLU A 42 7.73 -3.45 3.12
N ILE A 43 8.77 -2.70 3.48
CA ILE A 43 10.08 -3.29 3.74
C ILE A 43 10.02 -4.12 5.02
N PRO A 44 10.89 -5.15 5.16
CA PRO A 44 10.82 -6.01 6.34
C PRO A 44 10.86 -5.27 7.69
N GLN A 45 11.59 -4.19 7.76
CA GLN A 45 11.72 -3.39 8.97
C GLN A 45 10.42 -2.69 9.39
N ALA A 46 9.50 -2.46 8.45
CA ALA A 46 8.25 -1.75 8.67
C ALA A 46 7.02 -2.66 8.67
N VAL A 47 7.19 -3.97 8.48
CA VAL A 47 6.07 -4.92 8.43
C VAL A 47 5.27 -4.90 9.73
N LYS A 48 5.94 -4.80 10.88
CA LYS A 48 5.27 -4.78 12.17
C LYS A 48 4.36 -3.54 12.32
N ALA A 49 4.80 -2.40 11.82
CA ALA A 49 3.97 -1.19 11.82
C ALA A 49 2.76 -1.35 10.89
N ALA A 50 2.95 -2.01 9.75
CA ALA A 50 1.85 -2.32 8.84
C ALA A 50 0.83 -3.28 9.47
N GLU A 51 1.28 -4.22 10.28
CA GLU A 51 0.39 -5.10 11.04
C GLU A 51 -0.51 -4.31 11.99
N GLY A 52 0.05 -3.30 12.67
CA GLY A 52 -0.74 -2.41 13.52
C GLY A 52 -1.81 -1.65 12.74
N THR A 53 -1.46 -1.15 11.58
CA THR A 53 -2.40 -0.47 10.69
C THR A 53 -3.50 -1.42 10.22
N ALA A 54 -3.16 -2.65 9.87
CA ALA A 54 -4.14 -3.66 9.47
C ALA A 54 -5.13 -3.97 10.60
N MET A 55 -4.67 -4.03 11.83
CA MET A 55 -5.54 -4.23 12.99
C MET A 55 -6.51 -3.06 13.19
N GLU A 56 -6.04 -1.82 12.99
CA GLU A 56 -6.91 -0.65 13.06
C GLU A 56 -7.98 -0.67 11.97
N LEU A 57 -7.62 -1.07 10.75
CA LEU A 57 -8.58 -1.21 9.65
C LEU A 57 -9.65 -2.26 9.96
N ASP A 58 -9.25 -3.38 10.55
CA ASP A 58 -10.17 -4.41 10.99
C ASP A 58 -11.15 -3.88 12.05
N ASP A 59 -10.63 -3.12 13.00
CA ASP A 59 -11.45 -2.55 14.08
C ASP A 59 -12.49 -1.55 13.57
N CYS A 60 -12.22 -0.87 12.46
CA CYS A 60 -13.17 0.04 11.84
C CYS A 60 -14.40 -0.67 11.25
N ALA A 61 -14.27 -1.97 10.94
CA ALA A 61 -15.34 -2.78 10.39
C ALA A 61 -16.04 -2.17 9.16
N PHE A 62 -15.24 -1.63 8.22
CA PHE A 62 -15.79 -1.06 6.99
C PHE A 62 -16.53 -2.12 6.17
N PRO A 63 -17.79 -1.87 5.76
CA PRO A 63 -18.55 -2.85 4.97
C PRO A 63 -17.90 -3.21 3.64
N THR A 64 -17.12 -2.29 3.05
CA THR A 64 -16.46 -2.50 1.77
C THR A 64 -15.11 -3.18 1.89
N LEU A 65 -14.56 -3.34 3.09
CA LEU A 65 -13.26 -3.98 3.27
C LEU A 65 -13.43 -5.50 3.33
N ALA A 66 -12.98 -6.17 2.27
CA ALA A 66 -13.06 -7.63 2.16
C ALA A 66 -11.90 -8.34 2.86
N GLY A 67 -10.74 -7.69 2.98
CA GLY A 67 -9.59 -8.26 3.66
C GLY A 67 -8.36 -7.37 3.54
N VAL A 68 -7.37 -7.63 4.39
CA VAL A 68 -6.07 -6.95 4.39
C VAL A 68 -4.99 -8.01 4.51
N GLU A 69 -3.99 -7.92 3.63
CA GLU A 69 -2.86 -8.83 3.66
C GLU A 69 -1.57 -8.03 3.55
N ILE A 70 -0.53 -8.44 4.28
CA ILE A 70 0.74 -7.72 4.33
C ILE A 70 1.81 -8.52 3.61
N PHE A 71 2.60 -7.84 2.79
CA PHE A 71 3.67 -8.45 2.01
C PHE A 71 4.97 -7.69 2.20
N ASP A 72 6.08 -8.40 2.10
CA ASP A 72 7.41 -7.83 1.98
C ASP A 72 8.08 -8.19 0.63
N ASP A 73 7.33 -8.84 -0.25
CA ASP A 73 7.76 -9.26 -1.58
C ASP A 73 6.92 -8.56 -2.64
N VAL A 74 7.59 -7.83 -3.52
CA VAL A 74 6.95 -7.04 -4.58
C VAL A 74 6.07 -7.88 -5.48
N ASN A 75 6.59 -9.02 -5.94
CA ASN A 75 5.87 -9.86 -6.90
C ASN A 75 4.61 -10.47 -6.29
N ARG A 76 4.67 -10.86 -5.03
CA ARG A 76 3.51 -11.41 -4.33
C ARG A 76 2.47 -10.32 -4.04
N ALA A 77 2.93 -9.15 -3.64
CA ALA A 77 2.03 -8.03 -3.33
C ALA A 77 1.21 -7.58 -4.53
N PHE A 78 1.84 -7.57 -5.71
CA PHE A 78 1.18 -7.08 -6.94
C PHE A 78 0.42 -8.15 -7.69
N GLN A 79 0.47 -9.41 -7.28
CA GLN A 79 -0.23 -10.48 -7.98
C GLN A 79 -1.75 -10.24 -7.96
N GLY A 80 -2.35 -10.14 -9.14
CA GLY A 80 -3.79 -9.91 -9.29
C GLY A 80 -4.26 -8.49 -8.97
N THR A 81 -3.35 -7.55 -8.77
CA THR A 81 -3.67 -6.17 -8.40
C THR A 81 -4.44 -5.45 -9.51
N ASN A 82 -5.54 -4.80 -9.15
CA ASN A 82 -6.34 -3.98 -10.04
C ASN A 82 -5.88 -2.51 -10.06
N VAL A 83 -5.53 -1.97 -8.88
CA VAL A 83 -5.04 -0.60 -8.72
C VAL A 83 -3.88 -0.61 -7.74
N ALA A 84 -2.83 0.15 -8.06
CA ALA A 84 -1.66 0.28 -7.20
C ALA A 84 -1.38 1.74 -6.87
N TYR A 85 -1.08 1.99 -5.59
CA TYR A 85 -0.60 3.29 -5.12
C TYR A 85 0.85 3.15 -4.67
N LEU A 86 1.77 3.73 -5.43
CA LEU A 86 3.20 3.66 -5.15
C LEU A 86 3.59 4.85 -4.27
N VAL A 87 3.32 4.71 -2.98
CA VAL A 87 3.53 5.77 -1.99
C VAL A 87 4.90 5.69 -1.33
N GLY A 88 5.37 4.47 -1.09
CA GLY A 88 6.65 4.26 -0.41
C GLY A 88 7.83 4.72 -1.25
N ALA A 89 8.66 5.57 -0.67
CA ALA A 89 9.85 6.10 -1.32
C ALA A 89 10.90 6.41 -0.26
N MET A 90 12.16 6.52 -0.69
CA MET A 90 13.21 6.94 0.20
C MET A 90 13.12 8.45 0.43
N PRO A 91 12.99 8.92 1.68
CA PRO A 91 12.95 10.34 1.96
C PRO A 91 14.32 10.98 1.73
N ARG A 92 14.31 12.27 1.41
CA ARG A 92 15.54 13.03 1.25
C ARG A 92 16.26 13.12 2.60
N ARG A 93 17.52 12.73 2.62
CA ARG A 93 18.37 12.81 3.81
C ARG A 93 19.30 14.01 3.70
N LYS A 94 19.81 14.45 4.87
CA LYS A 94 20.81 15.52 4.90
C LYS A 94 22.02 15.15 4.03
N GLY A 95 22.43 16.06 3.16
CA GLY A 95 23.54 15.86 2.25
C GLY A 95 23.19 15.19 0.93
N MET A 96 21.95 14.77 0.71
CA MET A 96 21.50 14.21 -0.55
C MET A 96 21.06 15.31 -1.52
N GLU A 97 21.55 15.22 -2.75
CA GLU A 97 21.07 16.05 -3.84
C GLU A 97 19.86 15.40 -4.52
N ARG A 98 19.12 16.17 -5.33
CA ARG A 98 17.96 15.65 -6.06
C ARG A 98 18.30 14.48 -6.96
N ALA A 99 19.49 14.50 -7.60
CA ALA A 99 19.92 13.41 -8.45
C ALA A 99 20.11 12.12 -7.66
N ASP A 100 20.67 12.20 -6.46
CA ASP A 100 20.87 11.04 -5.59
C ASP A 100 19.53 10.47 -5.15
N LEU A 101 18.58 11.34 -4.81
CA LEU A 101 17.24 10.95 -4.40
C LEU A 101 16.48 10.29 -5.56
N LEU A 102 16.59 10.84 -6.76
CA LEU A 102 15.97 10.28 -7.95
C LEU A 102 16.51 8.88 -8.24
N GLU A 103 17.82 8.70 -8.16
CA GLU A 103 18.46 7.41 -8.41
C GLU A 103 18.02 6.37 -7.39
N ALA A 104 17.98 6.73 -6.10
CA ALA A 104 17.53 5.85 -5.03
C ALA A 104 16.07 5.43 -5.23
N ASN A 105 15.20 6.37 -5.56
CA ASN A 105 13.78 6.08 -5.77
C ASN A 105 13.53 5.33 -7.07
N ALA A 106 14.30 5.58 -8.12
CA ALA A 106 14.20 4.80 -9.35
C ALA A 106 14.51 3.33 -9.09
N GLY A 107 15.47 3.04 -8.20
CA GLY A 107 15.78 1.68 -7.77
C GLY A 107 14.63 1.00 -7.04
N ILE A 108 13.77 1.77 -6.39
CA ILE A 108 12.55 1.27 -5.72
C ILE A 108 11.42 1.07 -6.73
N PHE A 109 11.13 2.07 -7.54
CA PHE A 109 9.96 2.05 -8.42
C PHE A 109 10.11 1.19 -9.66
N GLY A 110 11.35 0.99 -10.14
CA GLY A 110 11.61 0.13 -11.30
C GLY A 110 11.07 -1.29 -11.10
N PRO A 111 11.50 -2.02 -10.05
CA PRO A 111 10.98 -3.35 -9.77
C PRO A 111 9.48 -3.38 -9.51
N GLN A 112 8.92 -2.38 -8.86
CA GLN A 112 7.48 -2.30 -8.60
C GLN A 112 6.69 -2.14 -9.89
N GLY A 113 7.13 -1.28 -10.80
CA GLY A 113 6.47 -1.09 -12.08
C GLY A 113 6.54 -2.32 -12.97
N LYS A 114 7.61 -3.11 -12.84
CA LYS A 114 7.78 -4.35 -13.58
C LYS A 114 6.89 -5.46 -13.04
N ALA A 115 6.66 -5.44 -11.76
CA ALA A 115 5.80 -6.43 -11.10
C ALA A 115 4.35 -6.18 -11.46
#